data_31bf98dc7a617fe2fd79d95a916726b9
#
_entry.id   31bf98dc7a617fe2fd79d95a916726b9
#
_cell.length_a   1.000
_cell.length_b   1.000
_cell.length_c   1.000
_cell.angle_alpha   90.00
_cell.angle_beta   90.00
_cell.angle_gamma   90.00
#
_symmetry.space_group_name_H-M   'P 1'
#
loop_
_entity.id
_entity.type
_entity.pdbx_description
1 polymer ?
#
loop_
_entity_poly.entity_id
_entity_poly.type
_entity_poly.pdbx_seq_one_letter_code
_entity_poly.pdbx_strand_id
1 'polypeptide(L)'
;MTQQPATELDLELSRLDSEYRQRDSGGYPAERYGLFDEATLLHSECLERNLLALLKRHNFTDLAGRRILEVGCGSGELLRRFLEYGAFPTNRCGIDLMAHRIELARSLHPGIDWQVGSGHQLPYADHSFDLVMSFALFSSILSESLREEIAEEMWRVRKPGGLILLHDFMYANPRNPAVLGMTRQRIRQLFNRRGAAFDFRRIVLAPPISRAVAARAWWLASTLEQLKIANTHTIGVINLE
;
A
#
# COMPACT_ATOMS: atom_id res chain seq x y z
N MET A 1 35.89 -14.77 -15.41
CA MET A 1 34.98 -13.66 -15.03
C MET A 1 34.53 -13.95 -13.61
N THR A 2 35.11 -13.30 -12.63
CA THR A 2 34.69 -13.41 -11.22
C THR A 2 33.36 -12.69 -11.07
N GLN A 3 32.28 -13.44 -10.82
CA GLN A 3 30.99 -12.84 -10.42
C GLN A 3 31.23 -12.06 -9.12
N GLN A 4 30.91 -10.78 -9.12
CA GLN A 4 30.82 -10.02 -7.88
C GLN A 4 29.79 -10.68 -6.96
N PRO A 5 30.04 -10.79 -5.65
CA PRO A 5 29.04 -11.30 -4.72
C PRO A 5 27.78 -10.41 -4.76
N ALA A 6 26.60 -11.05 -4.73
CA ALA A 6 25.33 -10.37 -4.70
C ALA A 6 25.27 -9.39 -3.50
N THR A 7 24.79 -8.19 -3.73
CA THR A 7 24.61 -7.20 -2.66
C THR A 7 23.41 -7.57 -1.77
N GLU A 8 23.32 -6.99 -0.56
CA GLU A 8 22.15 -7.17 0.32
C GLU A 8 20.85 -6.77 -0.40
N LEU A 9 20.90 -5.71 -1.20
CA LEU A 9 19.80 -5.29 -2.05
C LEU A 9 19.39 -6.36 -3.08
N ASP A 10 20.35 -6.95 -3.80
CA ASP A 10 20.08 -8.00 -4.78
C ASP A 10 19.43 -9.22 -4.13
N LEU A 11 19.90 -9.59 -2.93
CA LEU A 11 19.34 -10.70 -2.17
C LEU A 11 17.89 -10.44 -1.74
N GLU A 12 17.60 -9.24 -1.25
CA GLU A 12 16.24 -8.86 -0.83
C GLU A 12 15.28 -8.75 -2.02
N LEU A 13 15.70 -8.17 -3.14
CA LEU A 13 14.88 -8.11 -4.35
C LEU A 13 14.59 -9.52 -4.90
N SER A 14 15.57 -10.42 -4.88
CA SER A 14 15.39 -11.82 -5.28
C SER A 14 14.44 -12.56 -4.34
N ARG A 15 14.53 -12.32 -3.03
CA ARG A 15 13.62 -12.87 -2.03
C ARG A 15 12.18 -12.42 -2.28
N LEU A 16 11.97 -11.12 -2.51
CA LEU A 16 10.67 -10.55 -2.82
C LEU A 16 10.07 -11.18 -4.09
N ASP A 17 10.85 -11.28 -5.18
CA ASP A 17 10.40 -11.91 -6.42
C ASP A 17 9.96 -13.37 -6.19
N SER A 18 10.77 -14.14 -5.47
CA SER A 18 10.45 -15.54 -5.15
C SER A 18 9.19 -15.67 -4.31
N GLU A 19 9.06 -14.89 -3.25
CA GLU A 19 7.90 -14.90 -2.34
C GLU A 19 6.60 -14.56 -3.06
N TYR A 20 6.63 -13.51 -3.91
CA TYR A 20 5.44 -13.11 -4.66
C TYR A 20 5.08 -14.07 -5.78
N ARG A 21 6.06 -14.66 -6.49
CA ARG A 21 5.78 -15.73 -7.46
C ARG A 21 5.15 -16.95 -6.79
N GLN A 22 5.64 -17.35 -5.63
CA GLN A 22 5.07 -18.43 -4.86
C GLN A 22 3.63 -18.13 -4.42
N ARG A 23 3.34 -16.91 -3.98
CA ARG A 23 1.97 -16.48 -3.63
C ARG A 23 1.04 -16.52 -4.82
N ASP A 24 1.49 -16.01 -5.96
CA ASP A 24 0.67 -15.92 -7.17
C ASP A 24 0.46 -17.31 -7.82
N SER A 25 1.42 -18.24 -7.70
CA SER A 25 1.29 -19.63 -8.18
C SER A 25 0.59 -20.56 -7.20
N GLY A 26 0.66 -20.27 -5.90
CA GLY A 26 0.21 -21.16 -4.82
C GLY A 26 -1.28 -21.10 -4.49
N GLY A 27 -2.07 -20.39 -5.31
CA GLY A 27 -3.53 -20.49 -5.27
C GLY A 27 -4.13 -20.21 -3.90
N TYR A 28 -4.00 -18.98 -3.40
CA TYR A 28 -5.04 -18.54 -2.48
C TYR A 28 -6.36 -18.60 -3.23
N PRO A 29 -7.38 -19.32 -2.72
CA PRO A 29 -8.67 -19.38 -3.40
C PRO A 29 -9.14 -17.96 -3.69
N ALA A 30 -9.37 -17.63 -4.97
CA ALA A 30 -9.84 -16.30 -5.38
C ALA A 30 -11.11 -15.89 -4.61
N GLU A 31 -11.93 -16.87 -4.28
CA GLU A 31 -13.14 -16.75 -3.46
C GLU A 31 -12.87 -16.13 -2.07
N ARG A 32 -11.71 -16.44 -1.47
CA ARG A 32 -11.34 -15.96 -0.11
C ARG A 32 -10.94 -14.48 -0.05
N TYR A 33 -10.60 -13.90 -1.19
CA TYR A 33 -10.18 -12.50 -1.31
C TYR A 33 -11.11 -11.69 -2.22
N GLY A 34 -12.17 -12.30 -2.71
CA GLY A 34 -13.21 -11.63 -3.46
C GLY A 34 -14.18 -10.87 -2.55
N LEU A 35 -14.86 -9.87 -3.08
CA LEU A 35 -15.85 -9.06 -2.36
C LEU A 35 -17.13 -9.84 -1.97
N PHE A 36 -17.29 -11.08 -2.44
CA PHE A 36 -18.34 -11.98 -1.99
C PHE A 36 -18.04 -12.70 -0.68
N ASP A 37 -16.79 -12.59 -0.15
CA ASP A 37 -16.46 -12.97 1.21
C ASP A 37 -16.74 -11.78 2.14
N GLU A 38 -17.58 -11.96 3.15
CA GLU A 38 -18.06 -10.90 4.03
C GLU A 38 -16.92 -10.26 4.84
N ALA A 39 -15.91 -11.02 5.23
CA ALA A 39 -14.76 -10.46 5.94
C ALA A 39 -13.90 -9.58 5.03
N THR A 40 -13.78 -9.96 3.76
CA THR A 40 -13.10 -9.17 2.73
C THR A 40 -13.90 -7.91 2.39
N LEU A 41 -15.20 -8.02 2.28
CA LEU A 41 -16.09 -6.86 2.07
C LEU A 41 -15.97 -5.87 3.23
N LEU A 42 -16.07 -6.34 4.49
CA LEU A 42 -15.90 -5.50 5.68
C LEU A 42 -14.55 -4.77 5.69
N HIS A 43 -13.48 -5.47 5.33
CA HIS A 43 -12.15 -4.88 5.20
C HIS A 43 -12.11 -3.80 4.13
N SER A 44 -12.66 -4.08 2.94
CA SER A 44 -12.68 -3.15 1.82
C SER A 44 -13.46 -1.87 2.14
N GLU A 45 -14.65 -1.99 2.73
CA GLU A 45 -15.46 -0.86 3.17
C GLU A 45 -14.77 -0.03 4.26
N CYS A 46 -14.14 -0.71 5.24
CA CYS A 46 -13.37 -0.05 6.29
C CYS A 46 -12.22 0.78 5.71
N LEU A 47 -11.45 0.18 4.80
CA LEU A 47 -10.32 0.82 4.13
C LEU A 47 -10.79 2.04 3.35
N GLU A 48 -11.78 1.88 2.48
CA GLU A 48 -12.31 2.93 1.62
C GLU A 48 -12.86 4.12 2.42
N ARG A 49 -13.70 3.86 3.42
CA ARG A 49 -14.24 4.89 4.30
C ARG A 49 -13.15 5.70 4.99
N ASN A 50 -12.09 5.05 5.47
CA ASN A 50 -10.99 5.74 6.14
C ASN A 50 -10.07 6.46 5.17
N LEU A 51 -9.82 5.91 3.98
CA LEU A 51 -9.07 6.54 2.89
C LEU A 51 -9.74 7.86 2.49
N LEU A 52 -11.01 7.82 2.11
CA LEU A 52 -11.76 9.01 1.69
C LEU A 52 -11.87 10.07 2.80
N ALA A 53 -12.06 9.62 4.05
CA ALA A 53 -12.10 10.54 5.19
C ALA A 53 -10.74 11.20 5.49
N LEU A 54 -9.62 10.52 5.22
CA LEU A 54 -8.28 11.12 5.31
C LEU A 54 -8.05 12.12 4.18
N LEU A 55 -8.34 11.74 2.94
CA LEU A 55 -8.21 12.66 1.79
C LEU A 55 -9.04 13.93 2.01
N LYS A 56 -10.30 13.79 2.46
CA LYS A 56 -11.17 14.92 2.79
C LYS A 56 -10.58 15.82 3.89
N ARG A 57 -10.03 15.24 4.96
CA ARG A 57 -9.44 15.97 6.08
C ARG A 57 -8.22 16.81 5.66
N HIS A 58 -7.47 16.32 4.67
CA HIS A 58 -6.31 17.00 4.12
C HIS A 58 -6.62 17.85 2.87
N ASN A 59 -7.90 18.18 2.63
CA ASN A 59 -8.36 18.98 1.48
C ASN A 59 -7.96 18.38 0.12
N PHE A 60 -7.94 17.06 0.04
CA PHE A 60 -7.54 16.30 -1.16
C PHE A 60 -8.75 15.63 -1.81
N THR A 61 -9.81 16.39 -2.09
CA THR A 61 -11.10 15.91 -2.62
C THR A 61 -11.28 16.14 -4.11
N ASP A 62 -10.57 17.09 -4.70
CA ASP A 62 -10.49 17.24 -6.15
C ASP A 62 -9.26 16.50 -6.66
N LEU A 63 -9.50 15.36 -7.34
CA LEU A 63 -8.46 14.48 -7.85
C LEU A 63 -8.27 14.58 -9.37
N ALA A 64 -9.12 15.32 -10.08
CA ALA A 64 -9.14 15.35 -11.54
C ALA A 64 -7.78 15.77 -12.14
N GLY A 65 -7.18 16.83 -11.60
CA GLY A 65 -5.87 17.34 -12.05
C GLY A 65 -4.66 16.79 -11.27
N ARG A 66 -4.87 15.93 -10.27
CA ARG A 66 -3.80 15.45 -9.38
C ARG A 66 -3.03 14.29 -10.01
N ARG A 67 -1.71 14.38 -9.99
CA ARG A 67 -0.85 13.24 -10.33
C ARG A 67 -0.67 12.33 -9.11
N ILE A 68 -0.98 11.06 -9.30
CA ILE A 68 -1.02 10.05 -8.23
C ILE A 68 -0.05 8.91 -8.60
N LEU A 69 0.83 8.55 -7.68
CA LEU A 69 1.73 7.41 -7.80
C LEU A 69 1.41 6.37 -6.72
N GLU A 70 1.30 5.11 -7.12
CA GLU A 70 1.33 3.98 -6.20
C GLU A 70 2.63 3.19 -6.36
N VAL A 71 3.40 3.09 -5.26
CA VAL A 71 4.62 2.29 -5.17
C VAL A 71 4.26 0.93 -4.60
N GLY A 72 4.60 -0.15 -5.32
CA GLY A 72 4.14 -1.51 -5.02
C GLY A 72 2.67 -1.71 -5.41
N CYS A 73 2.29 -1.29 -6.61
CA CYS A 73 0.89 -1.23 -7.04
C CYS A 73 0.26 -2.60 -7.37
N GLY A 74 1.05 -3.68 -7.41
CA GLY A 74 0.55 -4.99 -7.81
C GLY A 74 -0.16 -4.97 -9.16
N SER A 75 -1.36 -5.54 -9.23
CA SER A 75 -2.23 -5.53 -10.41
C SER A 75 -3.09 -4.27 -10.56
N GLY A 76 -2.85 -3.23 -9.75
CA GLY A 76 -3.43 -1.89 -9.93
C GLY A 76 -4.84 -1.69 -9.35
N GLU A 77 -5.30 -2.57 -8.48
CA GLU A 77 -6.66 -2.53 -7.92
C GLU A 77 -6.99 -1.22 -7.21
N LEU A 78 -6.04 -0.69 -6.42
CA LEU A 78 -6.28 0.53 -5.68
C LEU A 78 -6.29 1.75 -6.60
N LEU A 79 -5.31 1.87 -7.51
CA LEU A 79 -5.29 2.97 -8.50
C LEU A 79 -6.56 2.98 -9.35
N ARG A 80 -7.13 1.81 -9.67
CA ARG A 80 -8.42 1.73 -10.35
C ARG A 80 -9.52 2.44 -9.56
N ARG A 81 -9.60 2.23 -8.24
CA ARG A 81 -10.62 2.87 -7.40
C ARG A 81 -10.53 4.41 -7.42
N PHE A 82 -9.34 4.96 -7.64
CA PHE A 82 -9.20 6.41 -7.77
C PHE A 82 -9.91 6.99 -9.02
N LEU A 83 -10.26 6.15 -10.02
CA LEU A 83 -11.19 6.58 -11.10
C LEU A 83 -12.56 6.94 -10.54
N GLU A 84 -13.07 6.09 -9.66
CA GLU A 84 -14.38 6.26 -9.02
C GLU A 84 -14.40 7.50 -8.12
N TYR A 85 -13.23 7.91 -7.61
CA TYR A 85 -13.05 9.13 -6.82
C TYR A 85 -12.80 10.38 -7.66
N GLY A 86 -12.83 10.28 -9.00
CA GLY A 86 -12.72 11.39 -9.94
C GLY A 86 -11.33 11.69 -10.47
N ALA A 87 -10.34 10.84 -10.21
CA ALA A 87 -9.01 11.01 -10.80
C ALA A 87 -8.99 10.58 -12.28
N PHE A 88 -8.32 11.36 -13.15
CA PHE A 88 -8.19 10.98 -14.55
C PHE A 88 -7.19 9.83 -14.75
N PRO A 89 -7.44 8.88 -15.69
CA PRO A 89 -6.55 7.76 -15.98
C PRO A 89 -5.10 8.19 -16.24
N THR A 90 -4.93 9.21 -17.07
CA THR A 90 -3.64 9.72 -17.53
C THR A 90 -2.77 10.35 -16.44
N ASN A 91 -3.35 10.67 -15.30
CA ASN A 91 -2.65 11.29 -14.18
C ASN A 91 -2.25 10.26 -13.10
N ARG A 92 -2.41 8.98 -13.37
CA ARG A 92 -2.08 7.90 -12.42
C ARG A 92 -0.94 7.06 -12.94
N CYS A 93 -0.01 6.79 -12.03
CA CYS A 93 1.15 5.97 -12.28
C CYS A 93 1.23 4.87 -11.22
N GLY A 94 1.55 3.65 -11.65
CA GLY A 94 1.83 2.53 -10.77
C GLY A 94 3.17 1.91 -11.08
N ILE A 95 3.94 1.59 -10.06
CA ILE A 95 5.20 0.86 -10.19
C ILE A 95 5.20 -0.36 -9.29
N ASP A 96 5.63 -1.49 -9.82
CA ASP A 96 5.80 -2.73 -9.08
C ASP A 96 6.99 -3.53 -9.59
N LEU A 97 7.63 -4.28 -8.71
CA LEU A 97 8.78 -5.14 -9.04
C LEU A 97 8.36 -6.30 -9.95
N MET A 98 7.12 -6.77 -9.81
CA MET A 98 6.61 -7.97 -10.48
C MET A 98 6.09 -7.68 -11.88
N ALA A 99 6.88 -8.01 -12.92
CA ALA A 99 6.52 -7.77 -14.31
C ALA A 99 5.15 -8.38 -14.69
N HIS A 100 4.87 -9.62 -14.26
CA HIS A 100 3.61 -10.29 -14.57
C HIS A 100 2.38 -9.58 -13.97
N ARG A 101 2.51 -8.94 -12.81
CA ARG A 101 1.45 -8.12 -12.20
C ARG A 101 1.23 -6.83 -12.97
N ILE A 102 2.30 -6.20 -13.43
CA ILE A 102 2.22 -5.00 -14.27
C ILE A 102 1.59 -5.33 -15.63
N GLU A 103 1.91 -6.47 -16.22
CA GLU A 103 1.25 -6.93 -17.47
C GLU A 103 -0.25 -7.12 -17.26
N LEU A 104 -0.65 -7.72 -16.14
CA LEU A 104 -2.05 -7.85 -15.76
C LEU A 104 -2.69 -6.47 -15.56
N ALA A 105 -2.04 -5.55 -14.83
CA ALA A 105 -2.53 -4.19 -14.62
C ALA A 105 -2.74 -3.43 -15.95
N ARG A 106 -1.80 -3.55 -16.89
CA ARG A 106 -1.93 -2.96 -18.24
C ARG A 106 -3.12 -3.52 -19.01
N SER A 107 -3.36 -4.82 -18.92
CA SER A 107 -4.49 -5.47 -19.60
C SER A 107 -5.84 -5.06 -19.03
N LEU A 108 -5.92 -4.90 -17.71
CA LEU A 108 -7.16 -4.55 -17.01
C LEU A 108 -7.46 -3.04 -17.04
N HIS A 109 -6.40 -2.20 -17.03
CA HIS A 109 -6.52 -0.74 -16.86
C HIS A 109 -5.56 0.01 -17.81
N PRO A 110 -5.79 -0.05 -19.14
CA PRO A 110 -4.83 0.43 -20.16
C PRO A 110 -4.63 1.95 -20.16
N GLY A 111 -5.47 2.72 -19.47
CA GLY A 111 -5.36 4.18 -19.41
C GLY A 111 -4.43 4.72 -18.31
N ILE A 112 -3.82 3.84 -17.49
CA ILE A 112 -2.90 4.20 -16.40
C ILE A 112 -1.47 3.93 -16.85
N ASP A 113 -0.51 4.75 -16.42
CA ASP A 113 0.91 4.51 -16.65
C ASP A 113 1.45 3.45 -15.68
N TRP A 114 1.84 2.29 -16.22
CA TRP A 114 2.33 1.14 -15.45
C TRP A 114 3.80 0.88 -15.75
N GLN A 115 4.63 0.88 -14.70
CA GLN A 115 6.07 0.67 -14.80
C GLN A 115 6.49 -0.59 -14.03
N VAL A 116 7.39 -1.38 -14.63
CA VAL A 116 8.11 -2.45 -13.92
C VAL A 116 9.36 -1.82 -13.31
N GLY A 117 9.50 -1.91 -12.01
CA GLY A 117 10.66 -1.35 -11.32
C GLY A 117 10.56 -1.43 -9.82
N SER A 118 11.66 -1.13 -9.15
CA SER A 118 11.72 -1.10 -7.70
C SER A 118 11.51 0.31 -7.15
N GLY A 119 10.86 0.38 -5.99
CA GLY A 119 10.56 1.65 -5.32
C GLY A 119 11.78 2.42 -4.81
N HIS A 120 12.96 1.79 -4.70
CA HIS A 120 14.18 2.46 -4.26
C HIS A 120 14.83 3.34 -5.33
N GLN A 121 14.39 3.23 -6.58
CA GLN A 121 14.85 4.05 -7.70
C GLN A 121 13.68 4.34 -8.63
N LEU A 122 12.88 5.34 -8.27
CA LEU A 122 11.70 5.71 -9.03
C LEU A 122 12.08 6.47 -10.31
N PRO A 123 11.60 6.03 -11.50
CA PRO A 123 11.95 6.66 -12.79
C PRO A 123 11.19 7.97 -13.03
N TYR A 124 11.02 8.77 -12.00
CA TYR A 124 10.27 10.02 -12.05
C TYR A 124 11.12 11.18 -11.54
N ALA A 125 10.89 12.37 -12.10
CA ALA A 125 11.56 13.58 -11.63
C ALA A 125 11.11 13.98 -10.21
N ASP A 126 11.93 14.77 -9.53
CA ASP A 126 11.59 15.35 -8.24
C ASP A 126 10.27 16.14 -8.34
N HIS A 127 9.51 16.13 -7.26
CA HIS A 127 8.29 16.92 -7.15
C HIS A 127 7.26 16.70 -8.27
N SER A 128 7.10 15.43 -8.70
CA SER A 128 6.23 15.05 -9.81
C SER A 128 4.79 14.75 -9.42
N PHE A 129 4.55 14.32 -8.16
CA PHE A 129 3.27 13.77 -7.75
C PHE A 129 2.62 14.57 -6.61
N ASP A 130 1.31 14.78 -6.73
CA ASP A 130 0.49 15.39 -5.69
C ASP A 130 0.17 14.41 -4.56
N LEU A 131 0.04 13.11 -4.89
CA LEU A 131 -0.16 12.01 -3.96
C LEU A 131 0.80 10.88 -4.30
N VAL A 132 1.59 10.44 -3.33
CA VAL A 132 2.42 9.23 -3.41
C VAL A 132 1.91 8.25 -2.38
N MET A 133 1.58 7.03 -2.78
CA MET A 133 0.98 6.07 -1.87
C MET A 133 1.63 4.69 -1.96
N SER A 134 1.51 3.93 -0.87
CA SER A 134 1.84 2.51 -0.85
C SER A 134 0.91 1.75 0.09
N PHE A 135 0.53 0.54 -0.33
CA PHE A 135 -0.38 -0.33 0.41
C PHE A 135 0.23 -1.71 0.58
N ALA A 136 0.46 -2.11 1.85
CA ALA A 136 1.09 -3.37 2.24
C ALA A 136 2.46 -3.62 1.58
N LEU A 137 3.21 -2.55 1.29
CA LEU A 137 4.54 -2.62 0.69
C LEU A 137 5.61 -2.82 1.76
N PHE A 138 5.69 -1.90 2.74
CA PHE A 138 6.78 -1.87 3.71
C PHE A 138 6.82 -3.09 4.63
N SER A 139 5.66 -3.67 4.95
CA SER A 139 5.60 -4.92 5.71
C SER A 139 6.19 -6.12 4.99
N SER A 140 6.26 -6.10 3.67
CA SER A 140 6.82 -7.18 2.85
C SER A 140 8.34 -7.10 2.68
N ILE A 141 8.94 -5.95 2.98
CA ILE A 141 10.38 -5.69 2.83
C ILE A 141 11.07 -5.92 4.18
N LEU A 142 12.01 -6.86 4.24
CA LEU A 142 12.74 -7.17 5.47
C LEU A 142 14.00 -6.34 5.64
N SER A 143 14.66 -5.93 4.54
CA SER A 143 15.82 -5.02 4.59
C SER A 143 15.40 -3.63 5.04
N GLU A 144 16.09 -3.11 6.08
CA GLU A 144 15.84 -1.77 6.62
C GLU A 144 16.33 -0.70 5.64
N SER A 145 17.53 -0.89 5.07
CA SER A 145 18.10 0.03 4.07
C SER A 145 17.18 0.20 2.86
N LEU A 146 16.64 -0.90 2.33
CA LEU A 146 15.70 -0.82 1.20
C LEU A 146 14.41 -0.06 1.54
N ARG A 147 13.87 -0.23 2.77
CA ARG A 147 12.72 0.57 3.21
C ARG A 147 13.03 2.06 3.29
N GLU A 148 14.23 2.41 3.79
CA GLU A 148 14.70 3.80 3.89
C GLU A 148 14.86 4.42 2.50
N GLU A 149 15.50 3.73 1.57
CA GLU A 149 15.65 4.19 0.19
C GLU A 149 14.28 4.42 -0.49
N ILE A 150 13.33 3.52 -0.32
CA ILE A 150 11.98 3.68 -0.85
C ILE A 150 11.27 4.90 -0.23
N ALA A 151 11.39 5.09 1.07
CA ALA A 151 10.79 6.24 1.74
C ALA A 151 11.39 7.56 1.26
N GLU A 152 12.72 7.61 1.05
CA GLU A 152 13.40 8.78 0.48
C GLU A 152 12.94 9.07 -0.95
N GLU A 153 12.79 8.06 -1.79
CA GLU A 153 12.27 8.20 -3.15
C GLU A 153 10.81 8.69 -3.16
N MET A 154 9.97 8.16 -2.25
CA MET A 154 8.59 8.66 -2.09
C MET A 154 8.57 10.14 -1.70
N TRP A 155 9.48 10.57 -0.82
CA TRP A 155 9.65 11.97 -0.47
C TRP A 155 10.16 12.81 -1.65
N ARG A 156 11.15 12.31 -2.40
CA ARG A 156 11.75 13.00 -3.55
C ARG A 156 10.72 13.32 -4.62
N VAL A 157 9.93 12.33 -5.00
CA VAL A 157 8.96 12.50 -6.11
C VAL A 157 7.69 13.23 -5.68
N ARG A 158 7.43 13.39 -4.38
CA ARG A 158 6.26 14.13 -3.85
C ARG A 158 6.44 15.63 -4.05
N LYS A 159 5.46 16.32 -4.60
CA LYS A 159 5.44 17.79 -4.70
C LYS A 159 5.44 18.47 -3.33
N PRO A 160 5.97 19.71 -3.20
CA PRO A 160 5.65 20.56 -2.07
C PRO A 160 4.12 20.68 -1.89
N GLY A 161 3.63 20.52 -0.66
CA GLY A 161 2.19 20.50 -0.38
C GLY A 161 1.45 19.23 -0.80
N GLY A 162 2.12 18.27 -1.45
CA GLY A 162 1.57 16.95 -1.74
C GLY A 162 1.52 16.05 -0.50
N LEU A 163 0.89 14.88 -0.62
CA LEU A 163 0.70 13.93 0.47
C LEU A 163 1.43 12.62 0.19
N ILE A 164 1.89 11.96 1.26
CA ILE A 164 2.22 10.53 1.25
C ILE A 164 1.10 9.81 2.00
N LEU A 165 0.53 8.77 1.39
CA LEU A 165 -0.54 7.95 1.97
C LEU A 165 -0.05 6.52 2.12
N LEU A 166 -0.08 6.02 3.35
CA LEU A 166 0.39 4.67 3.67
C LEU A 166 -0.73 3.83 4.28
N HIS A 167 -0.79 2.57 3.88
CA HIS A 167 -1.57 1.55 4.56
C HIS A 167 -0.71 0.30 4.73
N ASP A 168 -0.63 -0.22 5.97
CA ASP A 168 0.17 -1.41 6.23
C ASP A 168 -0.26 -2.17 7.49
N PHE A 169 0.25 -3.39 7.62
CA PHE A 169 0.04 -4.25 8.79
C PHE A 169 0.82 -3.71 10.00
N MET A 170 0.15 -3.54 11.14
CA MET A 170 0.80 -3.08 12.37
C MET A 170 1.61 -4.16 13.07
N TYR A 171 1.23 -5.42 12.89
CA TYR A 171 1.79 -6.56 13.60
C TYR A 171 2.38 -7.57 12.63
N ALA A 172 3.53 -8.13 12.98
CA ALA A 172 4.07 -9.29 12.29
C ALA A 172 3.11 -10.48 12.45
N ASN A 173 3.01 -11.29 11.42
CA ASN A 173 2.27 -12.54 11.50
C ASN A 173 3.23 -13.65 11.96
N PRO A 174 3.05 -14.25 13.16
CA PRO A 174 3.96 -15.29 13.65
C PRO A 174 4.04 -16.53 12.73
N ARG A 175 3.04 -16.72 11.87
CA ARG A 175 2.97 -17.81 10.89
C ARG A 175 3.53 -17.45 9.52
N ASN A 176 3.96 -16.21 9.33
CA ASN A 176 4.53 -15.74 8.07
C ASN A 176 5.74 -14.83 8.36
N PRO A 177 6.97 -15.40 8.41
CA PRO A 177 8.19 -14.64 8.69
C PRO A 177 8.55 -13.66 7.56
N ALA A 178 7.93 -13.77 6.39
CA ALA A 178 8.14 -12.83 5.27
C ALA A 178 7.40 -11.50 5.45
N VAL A 179 6.68 -11.31 6.58
CA VAL A 179 5.94 -10.08 6.88
C VAL A 179 6.39 -9.45 8.18
N LEU A 180 6.89 -8.22 8.08
CA LEU A 180 7.27 -7.38 9.22
C LEU A 180 6.09 -6.53 9.68
N GLY A 181 5.92 -6.35 10.99
CA GLY A 181 4.93 -5.39 11.50
C GLY A 181 5.41 -3.94 11.34
N MET A 182 4.66 -3.14 10.60
CA MET A 182 4.89 -1.70 10.41
C MET A 182 4.11 -0.90 11.45
N THR A 183 4.64 -0.81 12.66
CA THR A 183 4.03 0.01 13.71
C THR A 183 4.06 1.48 13.34
N ARG A 184 3.15 2.28 13.93
CA ARG A 184 3.16 3.74 13.73
C ARG A 184 4.50 4.40 14.12
N GLN A 185 5.19 3.82 15.09
CA GLN A 185 6.52 4.29 15.49
C GLN A 185 7.55 4.03 14.37
N ARG A 186 7.58 2.82 13.80
CA ARG A 186 8.45 2.49 12.67
C ARG A 186 8.16 3.38 11.46
N ILE A 187 6.88 3.60 11.15
CA ILE A 187 6.51 4.51 10.05
C ILE A 187 7.01 5.93 10.33
N ARG A 188 6.86 6.43 11.56
CA ARG A 188 7.39 7.75 11.93
C ARG A 188 8.92 7.83 11.83
N GLN A 189 9.64 6.80 12.21
CA GLN A 189 11.10 6.75 12.08
C GLN A 189 11.51 6.75 10.60
N LEU A 190 10.87 5.91 9.79
CA LEU A 190 11.15 5.76 8.37
C LEU A 190 10.89 7.04 7.56
N PHE A 191 9.82 7.76 7.87
CA PHE A 191 9.42 9.00 7.18
C PHE A 191 9.79 10.26 7.97
N ASN A 192 10.75 10.17 8.91
CA ASN A 192 11.14 11.27 9.76
C ASN A 192 11.86 12.36 8.96
N ARG A 193 11.20 13.50 8.76
CA ARG A 193 11.79 14.73 8.23
C ARG A 193 11.37 15.92 9.07
N ARG A 194 12.20 16.96 9.10
CA ARG A 194 11.86 18.21 9.80
C ARG A 194 10.54 18.78 9.24
N GLY A 195 9.56 18.97 10.11
CA GLY A 195 8.22 19.44 9.74
C GLY A 195 7.27 18.33 9.28
N ALA A 196 7.64 17.05 9.37
CA ALA A 196 6.75 15.95 9.01
C ALA A 196 5.60 15.83 10.03
N ALA A 197 4.37 15.97 9.55
CA ALA A 197 3.15 15.73 10.31
C ALA A 197 2.52 14.39 9.90
N PHE A 198 1.93 13.70 10.89
CA PHE A 198 1.40 12.34 10.73
C PHE A 198 -0.03 12.25 11.24
N ASP A 199 -0.98 11.91 10.37
CA ASP A 199 -2.37 11.61 10.72
C ASP A 199 -2.65 10.12 10.50
N PHE A 200 -2.59 9.32 11.57
CA PHE A 200 -2.76 7.87 11.52
C PHE A 200 -4.09 7.41 12.10
N ARG A 201 -4.71 6.43 11.44
CA ARG A 201 -5.87 5.72 11.94
C ARG A 201 -5.56 4.23 12.05
N ARG A 202 -6.07 3.60 13.10
CA ARG A 202 -6.08 2.14 13.23
C ARG A 202 -7.36 1.64 12.59
N ILE A 203 -7.24 0.71 11.67
CA ILE A 203 -8.34 0.19 10.86
C ILE A 203 -8.24 -1.33 10.72
N VAL A 204 -9.25 -1.92 10.12
CA VAL A 204 -9.38 -3.34 9.78
C VAL A 204 -9.37 -4.25 10.99
N LEU A 205 -10.53 -4.77 11.33
CA LEU A 205 -10.70 -5.80 12.34
C LEU A 205 -9.84 -7.03 12.01
N ALA A 206 -9.17 -7.56 13.02
CA ALA A 206 -8.26 -8.71 12.87
C ALA A 206 -8.88 -9.81 12.00
N PRO A 207 -8.19 -10.30 10.95
CA PRO A 207 -8.77 -11.26 10.00
C PRO A 207 -9.35 -12.54 10.63
N PRO A 208 -8.78 -13.11 11.70
CA PRO A 208 -9.42 -14.25 12.37
C PRO A 208 -10.78 -13.91 12.98
N ILE A 209 -10.94 -12.70 13.52
CA ILE A 209 -12.19 -12.24 14.14
C ILE A 209 -13.21 -11.88 13.05
N SER A 210 -12.82 -11.10 12.04
CA SER A 210 -13.73 -10.74 10.95
C SER A 210 -14.28 -11.97 10.24
N ARG A 211 -13.45 -12.97 9.94
CA ARG A 211 -13.88 -14.24 9.32
C ARG A 211 -14.82 -15.06 10.19
N ALA A 212 -14.63 -15.05 11.51
CA ALA A 212 -15.51 -15.78 12.42
C ALA A 212 -16.88 -15.12 12.58
N VAL A 213 -16.94 -13.79 12.46
CA VAL A 213 -18.13 -13.02 12.87
C VAL A 213 -18.88 -12.42 11.68
N ALA A 214 -18.19 -11.93 10.61
CA ALA A 214 -18.84 -11.10 9.58
C ALA A 214 -20.00 -11.82 8.88
N ALA A 215 -19.82 -13.07 8.48
CA ALA A 215 -20.87 -13.84 7.78
C ALA A 215 -22.11 -14.15 8.65
N ARG A 216 -21.95 -14.15 9.99
CA ARG A 216 -23.04 -14.50 10.90
C ARG A 216 -23.69 -13.31 11.60
N ALA A 217 -22.92 -12.27 11.84
CA ALA A 217 -23.33 -11.09 12.60
C ALA A 217 -22.58 -9.84 12.10
N TRP A 218 -22.92 -9.39 10.91
CA TRP A 218 -22.30 -8.21 10.26
C TRP A 218 -22.28 -6.98 11.19
N TRP A 219 -23.39 -6.70 11.86
CA TRP A 219 -23.52 -5.58 12.77
C TRP A 219 -22.50 -5.66 13.92
N LEU A 220 -22.23 -6.87 14.44
CA LEU A 220 -21.24 -7.07 15.50
C LEU A 220 -19.82 -6.89 14.95
N ALA A 221 -19.50 -7.44 13.79
CA ALA A 221 -18.20 -7.25 13.14
C ALA A 221 -17.92 -5.78 12.87
N SER A 222 -18.90 -5.03 12.34
CA SER A 222 -18.83 -3.60 12.11
C SER A 222 -18.64 -2.79 13.40
N THR A 223 -19.34 -3.16 14.47
CA THR A 223 -19.20 -2.52 15.79
C THR A 223 -17.79 -2.75 16.36
N LEU A 224 -17.30 -3.99 16.32
CA LEU A 224 -15.94 -4.33 16.78
C LEU A 224 -14.87 -3.58 16.00
N GLU A 225 -15.04 -3.44 14.68
CA GLU A 225 -14.14 -2.66 13.83
C GLU A 225 -14.12 -1.18 14.26
N GLN A 226 -15.30 -0.58 14.53
CA GLN A 226 -15.40 0.83 14.93
C GLN A 226 -14.82 1.09 16.33
N LEU A 227 -14.89 0.15 17.24
CA LEU A 227 -14.26 0.23 18.57
C LEU A 227 -12.73 0.21 18.51
N LYS A 228 -12.14 -0.25 17.39
CA LYS A 228 -10.69 -0.26 17.11
C LYS A 228 -9.83 -1.07 18.11
N ILE A 229 -10.44 -1.91 18.92
CA ILE A 229 -9.74 -2.68 19.96
C ILE A 229 -8.86 -3.76 19.33
N ALA A 230 -9.41 -4.47 18.34
CA ALA A 230 -8.75 -5.60 17.67
C ALA A 230 -8.37 -5.28 16.22
N ASN A 231 -8.20 -4.01 15.86
CA ASN A 231 -7.79 -3.63 14.52
C ASN A 231 -6.28 -3.81 14.34
N THR A 232 -5.88 -4.29 13.16
CA THR A 232 -4.52 -4.79 12.91
C THR A 232 -3.75 -4.01 11.85
N HIS A 233 -4.39 -3.04 11.19
CA HIS A 233 -3.73 -2.24 10.16
C HIS A 233 -3.70 -0.76 10.56
N THR A 234 -2.75 -0.05 9.98
CA THR A 234 -2.70 1.42 10.02
C THR A 234 -2.93 1.95 8.61
N ILE A 235 -3.75 2.98 8.49
CA ILE A 235 -3.75 3.89 7.35
C ILE A 235 -3.40 5.29 7.85
N GLY A 236 -2.66 6.05 7.05
CA GLY A 236 -2.32 7.42 7.44
C GLY A 236 -1.77 8.26 6.33
N VAL A 237 -1.88 9.55 6.54
CA VAL A 237 -1.31 10.60 5.70
C VAL A 237 -0.09 11.17 6.40
N ILE A 238 0.95 11.44 5.62
CA ILE A 238 2.16 12.13 6.01
C ILE A 238 2.31 13.33 5.07
N ASN A 239 2.54 14.49 5.64
CA ASN A 239 2.80 15.74 4.91
C ASN A 239 3.93 16.52 5.57
N LEU A 240 4.39 17.58 4.91
CA LEU A 240 5.25 18.60 5.52
C LEU A 240 4.42 19.85 5.75
N GLU A 241 4.40 20.32 6.99
CA GLU A 241 3.83 21.60 7.41
C GLU A 241 4.79 22.77 7.16
#